data_a7a01d3eea388892f6a2711c61bc28f5
#
_entry.id   a7a01d3eea388892f6a2711c61bc28f5
#
_cell.length_a   1.000
_cell.length_b   1.000
_cell.length_c   1.000
_cell.angle_alpha   90.00
_cell.angle_beta   90.00
_cell.angle_gamma   90.00
#
_symmetry.space_group_name_H-M   'P 1'
#
loop_
_entity.id
_entity.type
_entity.pdbx_description
1 polymer ?
#
loop_
_entity_poly.entity_id
_entity_poly.type
_entity_poly.pdbx_seq_one_letter_code
_entity_poly.pdbx_strand_id
1 'polypeptide(L)'
;MSIEKQVAEQLLEIKAVFLKPNDPFTWASGIKSPIYCDNRLTLGFPKVRQFIAAALAEKIKEDFGDVDVIAGTATAGIPHAAWVSDLLDLPMVYVRSKAKEHGKGNQIEGPISKGQKVVVIEDLISTGGSSLKAVEALEQAGAEVLGIAAIFTYGLEKGNKLLAEAGTKLVTLTNYDELIEVALTKNYVSKEDMETLKEWKQNPETWGK
;
A
#
# COMPACT_ATOMS: atom_id res chain seq x y z
N MET A 1 -7.23 10.04 -18.53
CA MET A 1 -6.38 10.15 -17.33
C MET A 1 -6.03 8.73 -16.92
N SER A 2 -4.77 8.42 -16.60
CA SER A 2 -4.36 7.08 -16.17
C SER A 2 -4.99 6.72 -14.80
N ILE A 3 -5.03 5.44 -14.46
CA ILE A 3 -5.55 4.97 -13.15
C ILE A 3 -4.74 5.58 -12.01
N GLU A 4 -3.42 5.66 -12.16
CA GLU A 4 -2.51 6.23 -11.17
C GLU A 4 -2.90 7.66 -10.80
N LYS A 5 -3.16 8.48 -11.82
CA LYS A 5 -3.59 9.89 -11.62
C LYS A 5 -4.99 10.00 -11.04
N GLN A 6 -5.91 9.13 -11.43
CA GLN A 6 -7.27 9.12 -10.89
C GLN A 6 -7.27 8.74 -9.41
N VAL A 7 -6.50 7.73 -9.00
CA VAL A 7 -6.36 7.35 -7.59
C VAL A 7 -5.71 8.47 -6.80
N ALA A 8 -4.61 9.05 -7.30
CA ALA A 8 -3.94 10.18 -6.64
C ALA A 8 -4.89 11.38 -6.42
N GLU A 9 -5.68 11.74 -7.44
CA GLU A 9 -6.68 12.81 -7.34
C GLU A 9 -7.72 12.51 -6.26
N GLN A 10 -8.29 11.31 -6.26
CA GLN A 10 -9.29 10.92 -5.25
C GLN A 10 -8.72 10.93 -3.84
N LEU A 11 -7.48 10.47 -3.63
CA LEU A 11 -6.83 10.50 -2.31
C LEU A 11 -6.62 11.95 -1.81
N LEU A 12 -6.28 12.88 -2.69
CA LEU A 12 -6.18 14.31 -2.36
C LEU A 12 -7.57 14.91 -2.04
N GLU A 13 -8.58 14.65 -2.87
CA GLU A 13 -9.94 15.20 -2.71
C GLU A 13 -10.59 14.78 -1.38
N ILE A 14 -10.46 13.51 -0.98
CA ILE A 14 -11.00 13.02 0.30
C ILE A 14 -10.11 13.34 1.49
N LYS A 15 -9.01 14.05 1.25
CA LYS A 15 -8.01 14.39 2.28
C LYS A 15 -7.40 13.15 2.96
N ALA A 16 -7.27 12.05 2.23
CA ALA A 16 -6.47 10.90 2.66
C ALA A 16 -4.97 11.21 2.60
N VAL A 17 -4.58 12.15 1.75
CA VAL A 17 -3.21 12.67 1.64
C VAL A 17 -3.18 14.16 1.91
N PHE A 18 -2.24 14.57 2.74
CA PHE A 18 -1.92 15.97 3.02
C PHE A 18 -0.49 16.26 2.60
N LEU A 19 -0.29 17.40 1.92
CA LEU A 19 1.02 17.93 1.55
C LEU A 19 1.26 19.23 2.31
N LYS A 20 2.37 19.29 3.05
CA LYS A 20 2.82 20.46 3.83
C LYS A 20 4.33 20.66 3.68
N PRO A 21 4.80 21.11 2.53
CA PRO A 21 6.24 21.29 2.28
C PRO A 21 6.90 22.30 3.20
N ASN A 22 6.15 23.34 3.63
CA ASN A 22 6.64 24.43 4.45
C ASN A 22 6.36 24.28 5.98
N ASP A 23 5.52 23.29 6.35
CA ASP A 23 5.18 22.97 7.76
C ASP A 23 5.10 21.45 7.91
N PRO A 24 6.25 20.74 7.84
CA PRO A 24 6.27 19.29 7.68
C PRO A 24 5.75 18.54 8.92
N PHE A 25 5.19 17.37 8.66
CA PHE A 25 4.83 16.41 9.69
C PHE A 25 6.08 15.76 10.30
N THR A 26 5.93 15.23 11.50
CA THR A 26 6.92 14.33 12.10
C THR A 26 6.30 12.96 12.24
N TRP A 27 6.83 11.96 11.53
CA TRP A 27 6.35 10.59 11.63
C TRP A 27 6.73 9.98 12.98
N ALA A 28 6.09 8.86 13.35
CA ALA A 28 6.41 8.13 14.58
C ALA A 28 7.88 7.65 14.66
N SER A 29 8.54 7.49 13.50
CA SER A 29 9.97 7.20 13.37
C SER A 29 10.87 8.39 13.66
N GLY A 30 10.33 9.61 13.85
CA GLY A 30 11.08 10.86 14.00
C GLY A 30 11.46 11.52 12.66
N ILE A 31 11.14 10.91 11.53
CA ILE A 31 11.42 11.48 10.21
C ILE A 31 10.50 12.68 9.96
N LYS A 32 11.09 13.80 9.53
CA LYS A 32 10.36 14.94 8.99
C LYS A 32 9.84 14.63 7.61
N SER A 33 8.56 14.92 7.36
CA SER A 33 7.93 14.59 6.08
C SER A 33 6.98 15.69 5.62
N PRO A 34 7.08 16.15 4.35
CA PRO A 34 6.12 17.09 3.78
C PRO A 34 4.80 16.43 3.37
N ILE A 35 4.67 15.11 3.57
CA ILE A 35 3.49 14.33 3.24
C ILE A 35 3.03 13.49 4.43
N TYR A 36 1.72 13.41 4.60
CA TYR A 36 1.06 12.44 5.45
C TYR A 36 -0.04 11.73 4.67
N CYS A 37 -0.03 10.40 4.68
CA CYS A 37 -1.02 9.57 4.00
C CYS A 37 -1.74 8.68 5.03
N ASP A 38 -3.08 8.72 5.00
CA ASP A 38 -3.96 7.84 5.76
C ASP A 38 -5.04 7.25 4.85
N ASN A 39 -4.72 6.16 4.19
CA ASN A 39 -5.63 5.49 3.26
C ASN A 39 -6.87 4.88 3.95
N ARG A 40 -6.89 4.78 5.29
CA ARG A 40 -8.08 4.33 6.04
C ARG A 40 -9.25 5.28 5.86
N LEU A 41 -9.02 6.54 5.52
CA LEU A 41 -10.08 7.48 5.20
C LEU A 41 -10.92 7.07 3.99
N THR A 42 -10.36 6.29 3.06
CA THR A 42 -11.09 5.74 1.92
C THR A 42 -12.31 4.92 2.32
N LEU A 43 -12.27 4.31 3.52
CA LEU A 43 -13.37 3.50 4.07
C LEU A 43 -14.68 4.28 4.22
N GLY A 44 -14.57 5.58 4.52
CA GLY A 44 -15.70 6.51 4.66
C GLY A 44 -16.32 6.96 3.33
N PHE A 45 -15.68 6.68 2.19
CA PHE A 45 -16.09 7.17 0.87
C PHE A 45 -16.45 6.00 -0.07
N PRO A 46 -17.72 5.55 -0.11
CA PRO A 46 -18.12 4.35 -0.84
C PRO A 46 -17.69 4.33 -2.31
N LYS A 47 -17.82 5.44 -3.02
CA LYS A 47 -17.43 5.53 -4.44
C LYS A 47 -15.92 5.39 -4.63
N VAL A 48 -15.13 6.01 -3.75
CA VAL A 48 -13.65 5.93 -3.79
C VAL A 48 -13.17 4.52 -3.48
N ARG A 49 -13.67 3.89 -2.41
CA ARG A 49 -13.26 2.54 -2.05
C ARG A 49 -13.67 1.49 -3.10
N GLN A 50 -14.84 1.66 -3.74
CA GLN A 50 -15.27 0.80 -4.85
C GLN A 50 -14.36 0.95 -6.07
N PHE A 51 -14.01 2.18 -6.42
CA PHE A 51 -13.06 2.45 -7.50
C PHE A 51 -11.69 1.83 -7.21
N ILE A 52 -11.16 2.00 -5.99
CA ILE A 52 -9.89 1.41 -5.56
C ILE A 52 -9.96 -0.12 -5.63
N ALA A 53 -11.03 -0.74 -5.12
CA ALA A 53 -11.19 -2.18 -5.14
C ALA A 53 -11.23 -2.73 -6.57
N ALA A 54 -11.97 -2.10 -7.47
CA ALA A 54 -12.03 -2.47 -8.88
C ALA A 54 -10.65 -2.34 -9.55
N ALA A 55 -9.95 -1.22 -9.32
CA ALA A 55 -8.63 -0.98 -9.87
C ALA A 55 -7.59 -2.01 -9.36
N LEU A 56 -7.63 -2.36 -8.06
CA LEU A 56 -6.78 -3.43 -7.50
C LEU A 56 -7.10 -4.79 -8.12
N ALA A 57 -8.38 -5.13 -8.27
CA ALA A 57 -8.79 -6.40 -8.87
C ALA A 57 -8.29 -6.54 -10.32
N GLU A 58 -8.42 -5.50 -11.15
CA GLU A 58 -7.89 -5.50 -12.50
C GLU A 58 -6.36 -5.57 -12.52
N LYS A 59 -5.70 -4.79 -11.68
CA LYS A 59 -4.23 -4.81 -11.56
C LYS A 59 -3.69 -6.18 -11.16
N ILE A 60 -4.41 -6.89 -10.29
CA ILE A 60 -4.05 -8.26 -9.88
C ILE A 60 -4.17 -9.24 -11.04
N LYS A 61 -5.24 -9.17 -11.83
CA LYS A 61 -5.41 -10.03 -13.02
C LYS A 61 -4.31 -9.78 -14.05
N GLU A 62 -3.97 -8.52 -14.29
CA GLU A 62 -2.95 -8.13 -15.27
C GLU A 62 -1.54 -8.57 -14.86
N ASP A 63 -1.18 -8.37 -13.60
CA ASP A 63 0.20 -8.50 -13.12
C ASP A 63 0.55 -9.85 -12.52
N PHE A 64 -0.43 -10.59 -11.95
CA PHE A 64 -0.18 -11.82 -11.22
C PHE A 64 -0.82 -13.07 -11.86
N GLY A 65 -1.76 -12.88 -12.80
CA GLY A 65 -2.42 -14.01 -13.47
C GLY A 65 -3.30 -14.83 -12.55
N ASP A 66 -3.06 -16.14 -12.50
CA ASP A 66 -3.87 -17.08 -11.70
C ASP A 66 -3.54 -16.94 -10.21
N VAL A 67 -4.49 -16.41 -9.46
CA VAL A 67 -4.43 -16.23 -8.00
C VAL A 67 -5.48 -17.12 -7.35
N ASP A 68 -5.11 -17.82 -6.28
CA ASP A 68 -6.01 -18.70 -5.55
C ASP A 68 -6.62 -18.03 -4.30
N VAL A 69 -5.89 -17.11 -3.67
CA VAL A 69 -6.29 -16.48 -2.39
C VAL A 69 -5.83 -15.02 -2.33
N ILE A 70 -6.68 -14.16 -1.80
CA ILE A 70 -6.34 -12.78 -1.47
C ILE A 70 -6.02 -12.68 0.02
N ALA A 71 -4.87 -12.09 0.36
CA ALA A 71 -4.43 -11.93 1.75
C ALA A 71 -4.37 -10.45 2.14
N GLY A 72 -5.13 -10.01 3.13
CA GLY A 72 -5.06 -8.64 3.65
C GLY A 72 -4.02 -8.50 4.77
N THR A 73 -3.23 -7.43 4.78
CA THR A 73 -2.40 -7.08 5.92
C THR A 73 -3.23 -6.40 7.02
N ALA A 74 -3.08 -6.85 8.24
CA ALA A 74 -3.73 -6.17 9.35
C ALA A 74 -3.00 -4.84 9.67
N THR A 75 -3.73 -3.72 9.78
CA THR A 75 -5.19 -3.64 9.86
C THR A 75 -5.80 -3.07 8.59
N ALA A 76 -5.13 -2.11 7.93
CA ALA A 76 -5.73 -1.31 6.87
C ALA A 76 -5.90 -2.06 5.54
N GLY A 77 -5.10 -3.10 5.28
CA GLY A 77 -5.26 -3.95 4.10
C GLY A 77 -6.48 -4.86 4.13
N ILE A 78 -7.00 -5.20 5.32
CA ILE A 78 -8.11 -6.16 5.47
C ILE A 78 -9.38 -5.74 4.70
N PRO A 79 -9.91 -4.51 4.87
CA PRO A 79 -11.12 -4.11 4.15
C PRO A 79 -10.96 -4.15 2.63
N HIS A 80 -9.81 -3.68 2.14
CA HIS A 80 -9.52 -3.69 0.71
C HIS A 80 -9.40 -5.12 0.15
N ALA A 81 -8.74 -6.02 0.89
CA ALA A 81 -8.68 -7.43 0.54
C ALA A 81 -10.06 -8.07 0.48
N ALA A 82 -10.97 -7.73 1.39
CA ALA A 82 -12.35 -8.24 1.39
C ALA A 82 -13.11 -7.82 0.13
N TRP A 83 -13.04 -6.56 -0.28
CA TRP A 83 -13.69 -6.10 -1.50
C TRP A 83 -13.05 -6.64 -2.77
N VAL A 84 -11.72 -6.78 -2.80
CA VAL A 84 -11.01 -7.36 -3.93
C VAL A 84 -11.34 -8.84 -4.08
N SER A 85 -11.36 -9.61 -2.98
CA SER A 85 -11.70 -11.03 -3.00
C SER A 85 -13.14 -11.27 -3.48
N ASP A 86 -14.09 -10.42 -3.05
CA ASP A 86 -15.48 -10.44 -3.51
C ASP A 86 -15.59 -10.18 -5.02
N LEU A 87 -14.89 -9.17 -5.53
CA LEU A 87 -14.85 -8.85 -6.97
C LEU A 87 -14.20 -9.94 -7.83
N LEU A 88 -13.23 -10.67 -7.27
CA LEU A 88 -12.51 -11.74 -7.97
C LEU A 88 -13.14 -13.11 -7.77
N ASP A 89 -14.15 -13.24 -6.90
CA ASP A 89 -14.75 -14.51 -6.45
C ASP A 89 -13.70 -15.48 -5.90
N LEU A 90 -12.77 -14.96 -5.07
CA LEU A 90 -11.67 -15.72 -4.50
C LEU A 90 -11.76 -15.79 -2.97
N PRO A 91 -11.27 -16.90 -2.36
CA PRO A 91 -11.07 -16.98 -0.92
C PRO A 91 -10.20 -15.84 -0.39
N MET A 92 -10.46 -15.45 0.88
CA MET A 92 -9.70 -14.42 1.56
C MET A 92 -9.15 -14.95 2.88
N VAL A 93 -7.91 -14.51 3.20
CA VAL A 93 -7.30 -14.60 4.53
C VAL A 93 -6.79 -13.22 4.94
N TYR A 94 -6.43 -13.04 6.21
CA TYR A 94 -5.65 -11.86 6.58
C TYR A 94 -4.50 -12.22 7.53
N VAL A 95 -3.43 -11.43 7.47
CA VAL A 95 -2.22 -11.65 8.25
C VAL A 95 -2.14 -10.59 9.35
N ARG A 96 -2.10 -11.04 10.59
CA ARG A 96 -1.96 -10.18 11.78
C ARG A 96 -0.53 -9.64 11.89
N SER A 97 -0.38 -8.47 12.49
CA SER A 97 0.93 -7.87 12.76
C SER A 97 1.78 -8.68 13.75
N LYS A 98 1.13 -9.48 14.62
CA LYS A 98 1.76 -10.39 15.58
C LYS A 98 0.98 -11.70 15.68
N ALA A 99 1.69 -12.78 15.95
CA ALA A 99 1.08 -14.07 16.27
C ALA A 99 0.23 -13.99 17.56
N LYS A 100 -0.74 -14.90 17.70
CA LYS A 100 -1.54 -15.01 18.94
C LYS A 100 -0.64 -15.47 20.09
N GLU A 101 -0.77 -14.82 21.24
CA GLU A 101 -0.04 -15.22 22.46
C GLU A 101 -0.56 -16.56 23.03
N HIS A 102 -1.81 -16.93 22.69
CA HIS A 102 -2.47 -18.15 23.13
C HIS A 102 -2.98 -18.96 21.92
N GLY A 103 -2.85 -20.29 21.98
CA GLY A 103 -3.28 -21.23 20.94
C GLY A 103 -2.12 -21.68 20.04
N LYS A 104 -2.39 -22.02 18.78
CA LYS A 104 -1.37 -22.52 17.82
C LYS A 104 -0.37 -21.45 17.32
N GLY A 105 -0.33 -20.26 17.91
CA GLY A 105 0.57 -19.18 17.48
C GLY A 105 0.31 -18.68 16.05
N ASN A 106 -0.88 -18.93 15.49
CA ASN A 106 -1.18 -18.63 14.11
C ASN A 106 -1.28 -17.12 13.88
N GLN A 107 -0.54 -16.63 12.92
CA GLN A 107 -0.57 -15.22 12.47
C GLN A 107 -1.57 -15.00 11.34
N ILE A 108 -1.97 -16.05 10.63
CA ILE A 108 -2.93 -16.03 9.54
C ILE A 108 -4.30 -16.39 10.05
N GLU A 109 -5.30 -15.59 9.71
CA GLU A 109 -6.71 -15.84 9.99
C GLU A 109 -7.43 -16.18 8.69
N GLY A 110 -8.12 -17.32 8.69
CA GLY A 110 -8.74 -17.94 7.53
C GLY A 110 -7.98 -19.17 7.06
N PRO A 111 -8.58 -19.96 6.13
CA PRO A 111 -7.95 -21.18 5.62
C PRO A 111 -6.90 -20.84 4.56
N ILE A 112 -5.71 -21.44 4.70
CA ILE A 112 -4.65 -21.41 3.70
C ILE A 112 -4.08 -22.82 3.54
N SER A 113 -3.85 -23.24 2.30
CA SER A 113 -3.30 -24.54 1.97
C SER A 113 -1.94 -24.42 1.29
N LYS A 114 -1.12 -25.44 1.46
CA LYS A 114 0.19 -25.49 0.82
C LYS A 114 0.08 -25.43 -0.70
N GLY A 115 0.88 -24.58 -1.32
CA GLY A 115 0.97 -24.39 -2.76
C GLY A 115 -0.09 -23.46 -3.34
N GLN A 116 -1.01 -22.90 -2.52
CA GLN A 116 -1.92 -21.88 -3.01
C GLN A 116 -1.16 -20.60 -3.37
N LYS A 117 -1.50 -20.02 -4.50
CA LYS A 117 -0.97 -18.76 -5.02
C LYS A 117 -1.69 -17.59 -4.38
N VAL A 118 -0.93 -16.73 -3.70
CA VAL A 118 -1.48 -15.65 -2.87
C VAL A 118 -0.97 -14.29 -3.34
N VAL A 119 -1.87 -13.31 -3.42
CA VAL A 119 -1.51 -11.89 -3.54
C VAL A 119 -1.85 -11.18 -2.24
N VAL A 120 -0.87 -10.45 -1.71
CA VAL A 120 -1.02 -9.65 -0.48
C VAL A 120 -1.55 -8.27 -0.82
N ILE A 121 -2.60 -7.82 -0.13
CA ILE A 121 -3.17 -6.48 -0.24
C ILE A 121 -2.70 -5.62 0.91
N GLU A 122 -2.17 -4.45 0.57
CA GLU A 122 -1.75 -3.42 1.53
C GLU A 122 -2.37 -2.06 1.16
N ASP A 123 -2.55 -1.18 2.13
CA ASP A 123 -3.03 0.18 1.86
C ASP A 123 -1.89 1.13 1.49
N LEU A 124 -0.74 0.99 2.13
CA LEU A 124 0.39 1.91 2.03
C LEU A 124 1.73 1.20 2.18
N ILE A 125 2.62 1.38 1.20
CA ILE A 125 4.01 0.95 1.30
C ILE A 125 4.91 2.16 1.61
N SER A 126 5.50 2.15 2.80
CA SER A 126 6.56 3.09 3.20
C SER A 126 7.93 2.43 3.02
N THR A 127 8.38 1.66 4.01
CA THR A 127 9.62 0.89 3.96
C THR A 127 9.43 -0.58 3.60
N GLY A 128 8.19 -1.06 3.47
CA GLY A 128 7.86 -2.43 3.06
C GLY A 128 8.00 -3.50 4.14
N GLY A 129 8.57 -3.18 5.31
CA GLY A 129 8.88 -4.19 6.32
C GLY A 129 7.67 -4.91 6.92
N SER A 130 6.52 -4.23 7.08
CA SER A 130 5.29 -4.88 7.57
C SER A 130 4.70 -5.84 6.54
N SER A 131 4.69 -5.43 5.28
CA SER A 131 4.15 -6.23 4.19
C SER A 131 5.01 -7.47 3.93
N LEU A 132 6.34 -7.36 4.02
CA LEU A 132 7.25 -8.52 3.92
C LEU A 132 7.06 -9.52 5.06
N LYS A 133 6.80 -9.07 6.29
CA LYS A 133 6.45 -9.99 7.38
C LYS A 133 5.17 -10.78 7.10
N ALA A 134 4.21 -10.17 6.39
CA ALA A 134 3.01 -10.88 5.96
C ALA A 134 3.32 -11.90 4.87
N VAL A 135 4.18 -11.56 3.91
CA VAL A 135 4.69 -12.49 2.89
C VAL A 135 5.38 -13.69 3.55
N GLU A 136 6.35 -13.44 4.44
CA GLU A 136 7.06 -14.48 5.19
C GLU A 136 6.11 -15.42 5.96
N ALA A 137 5.10 -14.87 6.62
CA ALA A 137 4.12 -15.67 7.36
C ALA A 137 3.32 -16.61 6.45
N LEU A 138 2.93 -16.14 5.26
CA LEU A 138 2.21 -16.92 4.25
C LEU A 138 3.10 -18.03 3.66
N GLU A 139 4.35 -17.70 3.34
CA GLU A 139 5.34 -18.67 2.83
C GLU A 139 5.67 -19.74 3.87
N GLN A 140 5.81 -19.37 5.14
CA GLN A 140 5.98 -20.31 6.25
C GLN A 140 4.78 -21.25 6.43
N ALA A 141 3.58 -20.80 6.07
CA ALA A 141 2.38 -21.65 6.01
C ALA A 141 2.33 -22.54 4.76
N GLY A 142 3.31 -22.40 3.86
CA GLY A 142 3.44 -23.18 2.63
C GLY A 142 2.75 -22.60 1.40
N ALA A 143 2.24 -21.37 1.46
CA ALA A 143 1.70 -20.68 0.30
C ALA A 143 2.80 -20.22 -0.66
N GLU A 144 2.45 -20.04 -1.93
CA GLU A 144 3.26 -19.38 -2.95
C GLU A 144 2.81 -17.92 -3.04
N VAL A 145 3.60 -16.98 -2.49
CA VAL A 145 3.25 -15.56 -2.55
C VAL A 145 3.73 -14.97 -3.87
N LEU A 146 2.78 -14.57 -4.73
CA LEU A 146 3.07 -13.99 -6.04
C LEU A 146 3.59 -12.54 -5.94
N GLY A 147 3.19 -11.83 -4.89
CA GLY A 147 3.62 -10.47 -4.62
C GLY A 147 2.60 -9.66 -3.80
N ILE A 148 2.79 -8.36 -3.82
CA ILE A 148 2.00 -7.38 -3.09
C ILE A 148 1.32 -6.44 -4.08
N ALA A 149 0.02 -6.19 -3.87
CA ALA A 149 -0.73 -5.12 -4.53
C ALA A 149 -1.13 -4.07 -3.49
N ALA A 150 -0.75 -2.81 -3.69
CA ALA A 150 -1.03 -1.74 -2.73
C ALA A 150 -1.70 -0.53 -3.40
N ILE A 151 -2.41 0.26 -2.59
CA ILE A 151 -3.05 1.49 -3.08
C ILE A 151 -1.98 2.53 -3.40
N PHE A 152 -1.06 2.74 -2.47
CA PHE A 152 -0.06 3.81 -2.55
C PHE A 152 1.32 3.36 -2.07
N THR A 153 2.36 3.89 -2.72
CA THR A 153 3.74 3.80 -2.21
C THR A 153 4.41 5.17 -2.22
N TYR A 154 5.22 5.44 -1.20
CA TYR A 154 6.15 6.57 -1.24
C TYR A 154 7.30 6.34 -2.23
N GLY A 155 7.56 5.09 -2.63
CA GLY A 155 8.65 4.73 -3.53
C GLY A 155 10.04 5.04 -2.98
N LEU A 156 10.21 4.97 -1.64
CA LEU A 156 11.47 5.21 -0.98
C LEU A 156 12.51 4.15 -1.37
N GLU A 157 13.75 4.57 -1.60
CA GLU A 157 14.84 3.67 -2.00
C GLU A 157 15.01 2.48 -1.04
N LYS A 158 14.94 2.74 0.26
CA LYS A 158 15.02 1.71 1.31
C LYS A 158 13.95 0.63 1.17
N GLY A 159 12.71 1.04 0.87
CA GLY A 159 11.59 0.11 0.67
C GLY A 159 11.75 -0.70 -0.62
N ASN A 160 12.10 -0.02 -1.71
CA ASN A 160 12.33 -0.67 -3.00
C ASN A 160 13.46 -1.69 -2.92
N LYS A 161 14.57 -1.35 -2.27
CA LYS A 161 15.70 -2.24 -2.07
C LYS A 161 15.31 -3.47 -1.23
N LEU A 162 14.59 -3.26 -0.12
CA LEU A 162 14.16 -4.35 0.76
C LEU A 162 13.24 -5.35 0.04
N LEU A 163 12.28 -4.86 -0.76
CA LEU A 163 11.39 -5.70 -1.56
C LEU A 163 12.14 -6.45 -2.67
N ALA A 164 13.09 -5.78 -3.33
CA ALA A 164 13.92 -6.40 -4.37
C ALA A 164 14.83 -7.49 -3.81
N GLU A 165 15.46 -7.27 -2.65
CA GLU A 165 16.29 -8.27 -1.95
C GLU A 165 15.47 -9.50 -1.51
N ALA A 166 14.19 -9.29 -1.15
CA ALA A 166 13.26 -10.37 -0.85
C ALA A 166 12.69 -11.07 -2.10
N GLY A 167 12.99 -10.58 -3.31
CA GLY A 167 12.40 -11.10 -4.54
C GLY A 167 10.88 -10.88 -4.65
N THR A 168 10.31 -9.98 -3.86
CA THR A 168 8.88 -9.76 -3.77
C THR A 168 8.42 -8.71 -4.79
N LYS A 169 7.59 -9.11 -5.75
CA LYS A 169 6.97 -8.19 -6.71
C LYS A 169 6.00 -7.25 -5.99
N LEU A 170 6.12 -5.95 -6.24
CA LEU A 170 5.19 -4.92 -5.79
C LEU A 170 4.51 -4.27 -7.00
N VAL A 171 3.19 -4.19 -6.96
CA VAL A 171 2.40 -3.35 -7.85
C VAL A 171 1.58 -2.37 -7.03
N THR A 172 1.41 -1.13 -7.51
CA THR A 172 0.66 -0.09 -6.80
C THR A 172 -0.29 0.62 -7.75
N LEU A 173 -1.41 1.11 -7.20
CA LEU A 173 -2.36 1.91 -7.98
C LEU A 173 -1.84 3.31 -8.24
N THR A 174 -1.12 3.88 -7.28
CA THR A 174 -0.46 5.17 -7.46
C THR A 174 0.78 5.25 -6.56
N ASN A 175 1.54 6.32 -6.72
CA ASN A 175 2.78 6.54 -6.00
C ASN A 175 3.01 8.03 -5.72
N TYR A 176 4.07 8.31 -4.97
CA TYR A 176 4.43 9.67 -4.57
C TYR A 176 4.64 10.63 -5.74
N ASP A 177 5.33 10.18 -6.80
CA ASP A 177 5.66 11.04 -7.94
C ASP A 177 4.40 11.47 -8.70
N GLU A 178 3.52 10.50 -9.01
CA GLU A 178 2.23 10.79 -9.65
C GLU A 178 1.36 11.68 -8.77
N LEU A 179 1.36 11.46 -7.46
CA LEU A 179 0.56 12.24 -6.52
C LEU A 179 0.99 13.71 -6.47
N ILE A 180 2.28 14.01 -6.39
CA ILE A 180 2.76 15.40 -6.36
C ILE A 180 2.55 16.13 -7.69
N GLU A 181 2.63 15.43 -8.82
CA GLU A 181 2.30 15.99 -10.15
C GLU A 181 0.79 16.32 -10.27
N VAL A 182 -0.08 15.45 -9.76
CA VAL A 182 -1.52 15.73 -9.68
C VAL A 182 -1.79 16.89 -8.73
N ALA A 183 -1.12 16.94 -7.57
CA ALA A 183 -1.24 18.01 -6.60
C ALA A 183 -0.85 19.37 -7.19
N LEU A 184 0.22 19.43 -7.98
CA LEU A 184 0.60 20.64 -8.72
C LEU A 184 -0.46 21.04 -9.74
N THR A 185 -0.93 20.10 -10.56
CA THR A 185 -1.92 20.35 -11.60
C THR A 185 -3.25 20.86 -11.03
N LYS A 186 -3.61 20.40 -9.83
CA LYS A 186 -4.83 20.75 -9.12
C LYS A 186 -4.67 21.94 -8.15
N ASN A 187 -3.50 22.58 -8.12
CA ASN A 187 -3.15 23.71 -7.26
C ASN A 187 -3.23 23.40 -5.74
N TYR A 188 -2.99 22.16 -5.32
CA TYR A 188 -2.78 21.80 -3.91
C TYR A 188 -1.40 22.24 -3.42
N VAL A 189 -0.43 22.35 -4.31
CA VAL A 189 0.94 22.81 -4.06
C VAL A 189 1.40 23.75 -5.18
N SER A 190 2.38 24.60 -4.90
CA SER A 190 2.99 25.52 -5.86
C SER A 190 4.14 24.86 -6.64
N LYS A 191 4.67 25.55 -7.65
CA LYS A 191 5.88 25.09 -8.35
C LYS A 191 7.12 25.11 -7.46
N GLU A 192 7.21 26.07 -6.57
CA GLU A 192 8.29 26.20 -5.60
C GLU A 192 8.28 25.03 -4.61
N ASP A 193 7.10 24.56 -4.21
CA ASP A 193 6.92 23.41 -3.32
C ASP A 193 7.41 22.09 -3.95
N MET A 194 7.35 21.97 -5.29
CA MET A 194 7.76 20.74 -5.99
C MET A 194 9.24 20.41 -5.81
N GLU A 195 10.11 21.40 -5.71
CA GLU A 195 11.55 21.17 -5.45
C GLU A 195 11.74 20.54 -4.09
N THR A 196 11.10 21.11 -3.06
CA THR A 196 11.12 20.61 -1.68
C THR A 196 10.56 19.18 -1.58
N LEU A 197 9.45 18.90 -2.26
CA LEU A 197 8.84 17.57 -2.29
C LEU A 197 9.76 16.52 -2.95
N LYS A 198 10.39 16.86 -4.08
CA LYS A 198 11.34 15.98 -4.78
C LYS A 198 12.61 15.73 -3.97
N GLU A 199 13.14 16.77 -3.32
CA GLU A 199 14.30 16.68 -2.44
C GLU A 199 14.05 15.74 -1.25
N TRP A 200 12.88 15.86 -0.60
CA TRP A 200 12.52 14.96 0.50
C TRP A 200 12.56 13.49 0.08
N LYS A 201 12.02 13.14 -1.08
CA LYS A 201 11.98 11.76 -1.55
C LYS A 201 13.37 11.15 -1.71
N GLN A 202 14.35 11.98 -2.14
CA GLN A 202 15.73 11.51 -2.31
C GLN A 202 16.42 11.23 -0.96
N ASN A 203 16.14 12.03 0.07
CA ASN A 203 16.83 11.95 1.36
C ASN A 203 15.86 12.06 2.55
N PRO A 204 14.86 11.19 2.69
CA PRO A 204 13.80 11.38 3.70
C PRO A 204 14.30 11.31 5.15
N GLU A 205 15.39 10.58 5.41
CA GLU A 205 15.96 10.42 6.77
C GLU A 205 16.76 11.64 7.26
N THR A 206 17.27 12.46 6.34
CA THR A 206 18.10 13.63 6.66
C THR A 206 17.45 14.96 6.30
N TRP A 207 16.39 14.96 5.52
CA TRP A 207 15.68 16.15 5.12
C TRP A 207 15.08 16.90 6.32
N GLY A 208 15.25 18.22 6.38
CA GLY A 208 14.72 19.08 7.45
C GLY A 208 15.42 18.96 8.81
N LYS A 209 16.65 18.39 8.81
CA LYS A 209 17.54 18.38 9.99
C LYS A 209 18.51 19.56 9.96
#